data_15a501a5fb1ada50f7c85a8bd16482f2
#
_entry.id   15a501a5fb1ada50f7c85a8bd16482f2
#
_cell.length_a   1.000
_cell.length_b   1.000
_cell.length_c   1.000
_cell.angle_alpha   90.00
_cell.angle_beta   90.00
_cell.angle_gamma   90.00
#
_symmetry.space_group_name_H-M   'P 1'
#
loop_
_entity.id
_entity.type
_entity.pdbx_description
1 polymer ?
#
loop_
_entity_poly.entity_id
_entity_poly.type
_entity_poly.pdbx_seq_one_letter_code
_entity_poly.pdbx_strand_id
1 'polypeptide(L)'
;LPTREVDWARELITQLAEDRTATMLHADLHFGNVLRAEREPWLAIDPIGWRGTAAFDAFTVVAKTTPTRDLAGLITRFSHAAQVDPELAERCCQARAVTAYLHQEHVGGEWFDRDVLLALISGTSPPRPWPR
;
A
#
# COMPACT_ATOMS: atom_id res chain seq x y z
N LEU A 1 12.53 -13.24 -4.11
CA LEU A 1 12.85 -11.81 -4.26
C LEU A 1 14.33 -11.58 -4.00
N PRO A 2 14.97 -10.63 -4.73
CA PRO A 2 16.33 -10.21 -4.40
C PRO A 2 16.40 -9.61 -2.99
N THR A 3 17.48 -9.88 -2.28
CA THR A 3 17.70 -9.40 -0.90
C THR A 3 17.59 -7.87 -0.79
N ARG A 4 18.04 -7.16 -1.84
CA ARG A 4 18.00 -5.69 -1.89
C ARG A 4 16.59 -5.13 -1.72
N GLU A 5 15.59 -5.71 -2.37
CA GLU A 5 14.19 -5.26 -2.26
C GLU A 5 13.64 -5.51 -0.85
N VAL A 6 14.02 -6.63 -0.24
CA VAL A 6 13.61 -6.97 1.14
C VAL A 6 14.24 -6.01 2.14
N ASP A 7 15.54 -5.74 2.02
CA ASP A 7 16.25 -4.84 2.93
C ASP A 7 15.74 -3.40 2.79
N TRP A 8 15.52 -2.93 1.58
CA TRP A 8 14.94 -1.62 1.32
C TRP A 8 13.53 -1.48 1.91
N ALA A 9 12.66 -2.48 1.72
CA ALA A 9 11.31 -2.45 2.27
C ALA A 9 11.33 -2.42 3.82
N ARG A 10 12.22 -3.19 4.43
CA ARG A 10 12.40 -3.20 5.89
C ARG A 10 12.85 -1.83 6.40
N GLU A 11 13.83 -1.20 5.74
CA GLU A 11 14.31 0.13 6.11
C GLU A 11 13.20 1.17 6.02
N LEU A 12 12.44 1.21 4.93
CA LEU A 12 11.33 2.14 4.76
C LEU A 12 10.26 1.95 5.84
N ILE A 13 9.82 0.71 6.09
CA ILE A 13 8.80 0.42 7.10
C ILE A 13 9.28 0.85 8.50
N THR A 14 10.54 0.60 8.82
CA THR A 14 11.14 1.03 10.09
C THR A 14 11.12 2.55 10.25
N GLN A 15 11.51 3.28 9.22
CA GLN A 15 11.50 4.75 9.23
C GLN A 15 10.08 5.30 9.38
N LEU A 16 9.11 4.72 8.66
CA LEU A 16 7.70 5.14 8.75
C LEU A 16 7.09 4.83 10.13
N ALA A 17 7.53 3.77 10.79
CA ALA A 17 7.07 3.42 12.13
C ALA A 17 7.54 4.43 13.21
N GLU A 18 8.62 5.16 12.94
CA GLU A 18 9.16 6.21 13.82
C GLU A 18 8.50 7.58 13.61
N ASP A 19 7.67 7.73 12.58
CA ASP A 19 7.00 9.00 12.26
C ASP A 19 5.99 9.39 13.35
N ARG A 20 6.28 10.49 14.03
CA ARG A 20 5.43 11.03 15.12
C ARG A 20 4.19 11.78 14.60
N THR A 21 4.15 12.13 13.32
CA THR A 21 3.00 12.76 12.67
C THR A 21 1.94 11.74 12.21
N ALA A 22 2.19 10.47 12.49
CA ALA A 22 1.34 9.36 12.09
C ALA A 22 -0.11 9.53 12.55
N THR A 23 -1.03 9.22 11.66
CA THR A 23 -2.47 9.18 11.89
C THR A 23 -2.98 7.75 12.00
N MET A 24 -4.25 7.57 12.32
CA MET A 24 -4.88 6.25 12.27
C MET A 24 -5.14 5.86 10.81
N LEU A 25 -4.72 4.66 10.46
CA LEU A 25 -4.93 4.05 9.15
C LEU A 25 -6.05 3.02 9.21
N HIS A 26 -6.71 2.83 8.08
CA HIS A 26 -7.62 1.70 7.90
C HIS A 26 -6.83 0.38 7.85
N ALA A 27 -5.73 0.38 7.14
CA ALA A 27 -4.78 -0.73 6.93
C ALA A 27 -5.30 -1.93 6.12
N ASP A 28 -6.59 -1.98 5.81
CA ASP A 28 -7.20 -2.93 4.88
C ASP A 28 -8.27 -2.24 4.00
N LEU A 29 -7.99 -1.02 3.55
CA LEU A 29 -8.90 -0.26 2.71
C LEU A 29 -8.93 -0.82 1.28
N HIS A 30 -10.04 -1.40 0.92
CA HIS A 30 -10.34 -1.87 -0.44
C HIS A 30 -11.84 -1.76 -0.70
N PHE A 31 -12.27 -1.93 -1.95
CA PHE A 31 -13.68 -1.71 -2.32
C PHE A 31 -14.67 -2.63 -1.60
N GLY A 32 -14.25 -3.82 -1.16
CA GLY A 32 -15.08 -4.70 -0.33
C GLY A 32 -15.37 -4.16 1.06
N ASN A 33 -14.54 -3.21 1.55
CA ASN A 33 -14.69 -2.54 2.83
C ASN A 33 -15.26 -1.11 2.69
N VAL A 34 -15.85 -0.80 1.54
CA VAL A 34 -16.52 0.48 1.29
C VAL A 34 -17.97 0.22 0.89
N LEU A 35 -18.91 0.64 1.72
CA LEU A 35 -20.34 0.39 1.52
C LEU A 35 -21.11 1.69 1.31
N ARG A 36 -22.21 1.59 0.58
CA ARG A 36 -23.22 2.66 0.54
C ARG A 36 -23.97 2.72 1.87
N ALA A 37 -24.23 3.92 2.34
CA ALA A 37 -24.93 4.14 3.59
C ALA A 37 -25.93 5.29 3.47
N GLU A 38 -26.90 5.36 4.40
CA GLU A 38 -27.88 6.43 4.45
C GLU A 38 -27.32 7.72 5.03
N ARG A 39 -26.49 7.59 6.08
CA ARG A 39 -25.89 8.75 6.78
C ARG A 39 -24.87 9.46 5.93
N GLU A 40 -24.05 8.72 5.23
CA GLU A 40 -23.00 9.18 4.32
C GLU A 40 -23.10 8.40 3.01
N PRO A 41 -22.78 9.00 1.84
CA PRO A 41 -22.84 8.28 0.57
C PRO A 41 -22.04 6.98 0.57
N TRP A 42 -20.90 6.98 1.26
CA TRP A 42 -19.99 5.86 1.39
C TRP A 42 -19.41 5.78 2.79
N LEU A 43 -19.30 4.58 3.33
CA LEU A 43 -18.68 4.29 4.61
C LEU A 43 -17.60 3.22 4.44
N ALA A 44 -16.42 3.48 5.01
CA ALA A 44 -15.42 2.45 5.21
C ALA A 44 -15.75 1.64 6.47
N ILE A 45 -15.63 0.32 6.37
CA ILE A 45 -15.90 -0.63 7.45
C ILE A 45 -14.69 -1.54 7.68
N ASP A 46 -14.66 -2.27 8.79
CA ASP A 46 -13.65 -3.26 9.16
C ASP A 46 -12.20 -2.73 9.15
N PRO A 47 -11.91 -1.59 9.82
CA PRO A 47 -10.54 -1.11 9.92
C PRO A 47 -9.71 -2.03 10.84
N ILE A 48 -8.47 -2.31 10.43
CA ILE A 48 -7.48 -2.94 11.32
C ILE A 48 -7.00 -1.92 12.35
N GLY A 49 -6.90 -0.65 11.97
CA GLY A 49 -6.60 0.43 12.88
C GLY A 49 -5.12 0.53 13.26
N TRP A 50 -4.24 0.53 12.28
CA TRP A 50 -2.82 0.81 12.50
C TRP A 50 -2.56 2.31 12.60
N ARG A 51 -1.41 2.64 13.19
CA ARG A 51 -0.91 4.00 13.20
C ARG A 51 0.21 4.15 12.16
N GLY A 52 0.13 5.19 11.35
CA GLY A 52 1.14 5.43 10.31
C GLY A 52 0.77 6.60 9.39
N THR A 53 1.48 6.70 8.27
CA THR A 53 1.14 7.67 7.21
C THR A 53 -0.04 7.17 6.38
N ALA A 54 -0.96 8.08 6.01
CA ALA A 54 -2.11 7.76 5.15
C ALA A 54 -1.69 7.17 3.79
N ALA A 55 -0.49 7.46 3.31
CA ALA A 55 0.09 6.87 2.10
C ALA A 55 0.16 5.33 2.15
N PHE A 56 0.22 4.75 3.35
CA PHE A 56 0.29 3.30 3.55
C PHE A 56 -1.00 2.59 3.15
N ASP A 57 -2.16 3.26 3.21
CA ASP A 57 -3.45 2.70 2.79
C ASP A 57 -3.59 2.58 1.26
N ALA A 58 -2.72 3.24 0.48
CA ALA A 58 -2.71 3.13 -0.98
C ALA A 58 -2.57 1.69 -1.46
N PHE A 59 -1.78 0.87 -0.77
CA PHE A 59 -1.46 -0.49 -1.22
C PHE A 59 -2.70 -1.37 -1.38
N THR A 60 -3.57 -1.46 -0.40
CA THR A 60 -4.74 -2.35 -0.48
C THR A 60 -5.76 -1.86 -1.48
N VAL A 61 -5.92 -0.54 -1.63
CA VAL A 61 -6.75 0.04 -2.69
C VAL A 61 -6.22 -0.36 -4.07
N VAL A 62 -4.91 -0.18 -4.29
CA VAL A 62 -4.28 -0.45 -5.59
C VAL A 62 -4.20 -1.95 -5.88
N ALA A 63 -3.73 -2.74 -4.92
CA ALA A 63 -3.47 -4.17 -5.12
C ALA A 63 -4.75 -5.02 -5.22
N LYS A 64 -5.88 -4.56 -4.64
CA LYS A 64 -7.16 -5.26 -4.70
C LYS A 64 -8.13 -4.69 -5.73
N THR A 65 -7.74 -3.69 -6.50
CA THR A 65 -8.55 -3.15 -7.60
C THR A 65 -8.30 -3.97 -8.86
N THR A 66 -9.24 -4.83 -9.19
CA THR A 66 -9.18 -5.66 -10.40
C THR A 66 -10.35 -5.35 -11.34
N PRO A 67 -10.17 -5.49 -12.66
CA PRO A 67 -8.94 -5.80 -13.37
C PRO A 67 -8.23 -4.52 -13.86
N THR A 68 -7.25 -4.04 -13.17
CA THR A 68 -6.49 -2.89 -13.66
C THR A 68 -5.04 -3.24 -13.93
N ARG A 69 -4.50 -2.68 -15.01
CA ARG A 69 -3.06 -2.69 -15.32
C ARG A 69 -2.42 -1.33 -15.11
N ASP A 70 -3.23 -0.31 -14.80
CA ASP A 70 -2.75 1.06 -14.57
C ASP A 70 -2.51 1.30 -13.07
N LEU A 71 -1.54 0.59 -12.51
CA LEU A 71 -1.16 0.72 -11.10
C LEU A 71 -0.66 2.13 -10.78
N ALA A 72 0.13 2.72 -11.66
CA ALA A 72 0.64 4.09 -11.49
C ALA A 72 -0.50 5.12 -11.46
N GLY A 73 -1.48 5.00 -12.34
CA GLY A 73 -2.65 5.87 -12.37
C GLY A 73 -3.52 5.72 -11.12
N LEU A 74 -3.64 4.50 -10.58
CA LEU A 74 -4.36 4.26 -9.33
C LEU A 74 -3.64 4.91 -8.13
N ILE A 75 -2.32 4.77 -8.05
CA ILE A 75 -1.52 5.42 -7.00
C ILE A 75 -1.68 6.94 -7.08
N THR A 76 -1.61 7.51 -8.27
CA THR A 76 -1.79 8.95 -8.49
C THR A 76 -3.18 9.42 -8.05
N ARG A 77 -4.24 8.71 -8.44
CA ARG A 77 -5.62 9.05 -8.04
C ARG A 77 -5.84 8.92 -6.53
N PHE A 78 -5.33 7.86 -5.91
CA PHE A 78 -5.36 7.72 -4.46
C PHE A 78 -4.64 8.88 -3.76
N SER A 79 -3.43 9.19 -4.23
CA SER A 79 -2.60 10.24 -3.62
C SER A 79 -3.28 11.61 -3.69
N HIS A 80 -3.91 11.93 -4.81
CA HIS A 80 -4.68 13.16 -4.96
C HIS A 80 -5.89 13.19 -4.02
N ALA A 81 -6.67 12.11 -3.96
CA ALA A 81 -7.86 12.02 -3.14
C ALA A 81 -7.54 12.05 -1.63
N ALA A 82 -6.47 11.37 -1.21
CA ALA A 82 -6.03 11.30 0.17
C ALA A 82 -5.13 12.46 0.60
N GLN A 83 -4.75 13.35 -0.33
CA GLN A 83 -3.84 14.47 -0.10
C GLN A 83 -2.49 14.03 0.48
N VAL A 84 -1.94 12.96 -0.07
CA VAL A 84 -0.62 12.43 0.29
C VAL A 84 0.36 12.60 -0.87
N ASP A 85 1.65 12.60 -0.55
CA ASP A 85 2.69 12.66 -1.56
C ASP A 85 2.67 11.39 -2.44
N PRO A 86 2.57 11.53 -3.79
CA PRO A 86 2.52 10.38 -4.70
C PRO A 86 3.77 9.50 -4.65
N GLU A 87 4.94 10.09 -4.46
CA GLU A 87 6.20 9.34 -4.36
C GLU A 87 6.20 8.49 -3.08
N LEU A 88 5.73 9.05 -1.97
CA LEU A 88 5.59 8.31 -0.72
C LEU A 88 4.56 7.18 -0.85
N ALA A 89 3.42 7.43 -1.49
CA ALA A 89 2.39 6.40 -1.74
C ALA A 89 2.93 5.25 -2.60
N GLU A 90 3.69 5.55 -3.66
CA GLU A 90 4.34 4.53 -4.49
C GLU A 90 5.31 3.68 -3.66
N ARG A 91 6.17 4.30 -2.86
CA ARG A 91 7.11 3.60 -1.99
C ARG A 91 6.41 2.72 -0.95
N CYS A 92 5.33 3.22 -0.36
CA CYS A 92 4.51 2.43 0.56
C CYS A 92 3.89 1.21 -0.15
N CYS A 93 3.39 1.37 -1.38
CA CYS A 93 2.89 0.27 -2.18
C CYS A 93 3.98 -0.78 -2.46
N GLN A 94 5.18 -0.35 -2.85
CA GLN A 94 6.32 -1.23 -3.09
C GLN A 94 6.71 -2.03 -1.84
N ALA A 95 6.89 -1.35 -0.71
CA ALA A 95 7.28 -2.00 0.54
C ALA A 95 6.23 -2.99 1.05
N ARG A 96 4.94 -2.63 0.96
CA ARG A 96 3.85 -3.53 1.32
C ARG A 96 3.69 -4.70 0.36
N ALA A 97 3.95 -4.49 -0.94
CA ALA A 97 3.96 -5.57 -1.92
C ALA A 97 5.05 -6.61 -1.61
N VAL A 98 6.25 -6.16 -1.20
CA VAL A 98 7.31 -7.06 -0.73
C VAL A 98 6.84 -7.89 0.47
N THR A 99 6.27 -7.24 1.48
CA THR A 99 5.77 -7.94 2.69
C THR A 99 4.66 -8.92 2.35
N ALA A 100 3.70 -8.52 1.52
CA ALA A 100 2.58 -9.37 1.10
C ALA A 100 3.07 -10.58 0.28
N TYR A 101 4.01 -10.37 -0.64
CA TYR A 101 4.61 -11.43 -1.43
C TYR A 101 5.30 -12.47 -0.55
N LEU A 102 6.18 -12.03 0.36
CA LEU A 102 6.89 -12.94 1.26
C LEU A 102 5.93 -13.69 2.20
N HIS A 103 4.90 -13.01 2.68
CA HIS A 103 3.88 -13.63 3.52
C HIS A 103 3.12 -14.73 2.77
N GLN A 104 2.65 -14.47 1.55
CA GLN A 104 1.96 -15.47 0.72
C GLN A 104 2.86 -16.67 0.41
N GLU A 105 4.12 -16.44 0.07
CA GLU A 105 5.09 -17.52 -0.19
C GLU A 105 5.34 -18.38 1.06
N HIS A 106 5.34 -17.77 2.24
CA HIS A 106 5.60 -18.48 3.50
C HIS A 106 4.39 -19.30 4.00
N VAL A 107 3.19 -18.74 3.93
CA VAL A 107 1.98 -19.35 4.51
C VAL A 107 1.08 -20.04 3.47
N GLY A 108 1.35 -19.87 2.18
CA GLY A 108 0.64 -20.54 1.09
C GLY A 108 -0.74 -19.96 0.78
N GLY A 109 -0.99 -18.69 1.09
CA GLY A 109 -2.24 -18.00 0.76
C GLY A 109 -2.18 -17.24 -0.56
N GLU A 110 -3.34 -16.90 -1.12
CA GLU A 110 -3.48 -16.09 -2.34
C GLU A 110 -4.39 -14.88 -2.08
N TRP A 111 -4.00 -13.99 -1.15
CA TRP A 111 -4.80 -12.80 -0.82
C TRP A 111 -4.67 -11.67 -1.83
N PHE A 112 -3.56 -11.67 -2.58
CA PHE A 112 -3.27 -10.70 -3.64
C PHE A 112 -2.81 -11.41 -4.89
N ASP A 113 -3.14 -10.84 -6.04
CA ASP A 113 -2.63 -11.29 -7.32
C ASP A 113 -1.09 -11.19 -7.35
N ARG A 114 -0.43 -12.29 -7.64
CA ARG A 114 1.03 -12.39 -7.65
C ARG A 114 1.68 -11.45 -8.67
N ASP A 115 1.09 -11.34 -9.87
CA ASP A 115 1.63 -10.49 -10.92
C ASP A 115 1.51 -9.02 -10.56
N VAL A 116 0.42 -8.64 -9.89
CA VAL A 116 0.24 -7.28 -9.33
C VAL A 116 1.30 -6.99 -8.27
N LEU A 117 1.55 -7.93 -7.35
CA LEU A 117 2.60 -7.76 -6.34
C LEU A 117 3.97 -7.56 -6.98
N LEU A 118 4.33 -8.40 -7.95
CA LEU A 118 5.61 -8.30 -8.66
C LEU A 118 5.74 -7.00 -9.45
N ALA A 119 4.66 -6.55 -10.09
CA ALA A 119 4.64 -5.26 -10.78
C ALA A 119 4.85 -4.09 -9.83
N LEU A 120 4.20 -4.10 -8.65
CA LEU A 120 4.41 -3.08 -7.62
C LEU A 120 5.83 -3.11 -7.07
N ILE A 121 6.40 -4.30 -6.80
CA ILE A 121 7.76 -4.45 -6.30
C ILE A 121 8.78 -3.91 -7.29
N SER A 122 8.61 -4.21 -8.58
CA SER A 122 9.48 -3.71 -9.65
C SER A 122 9.44 -2.20 -9.77
N GLY A 123 8.30 -1.59 -9.45
CA GLY A 123 8.08 -0.16 -9.49
C GLY A 123 8.20 0.44 -10.89
N THR A 124 7.78 1.67 -11.02
CA THR A 124 8.02 2.48 -12.23
C THR A 124 9.35 3.23 -12.17
N SER A 125 9.97 3.26 -11.00
CA SER A 125 11.25 3.92 -10.75
C SER A 125 12.12 3.07 -9.83
N PRO A 126 13.44 3.01 -10.05
CA PRO A 126 14.35 2.35 -9.12
C PRO A 126 14.23 3.00 -7.75
N PRO A 127 14.28 2.22 -6.65
CA PRO A 127 14.17 2.76 -5.31
C PRO A 127 15.25 3.81 -5.08
N ARG A 128 14.85 5.05 -4.87
CA ARG A 128 15.76 6.11 -4.46
C ARG A 128 16.06 5.94 -2.96
N PRO A 129 17.28 6.21 -2.52
CA PRO A 129 17.56 6.29 -1.10
C PRO A 129 16.60 7.27 -0.44
N TRP A 130 16.07 6.92 0.72
CA TRP A 130 15.27 7.85 1.51
C TRP A 130 16.11 9.08 1.87
N PRO A 131 15.60 10.31 1.72
CA PRO A 131 16.28 11.48 2.24
C PRO A 131 16.43 11.33 3.75
N ARG A 132 17.67 11.40 4.20
CA ARG A 132 18.02 11.36 5.63
C ARG A 132 17.57 12.63 6.33
#